data_7fef2d04bd8764926a755b04297f8748
#
_entry.id   7fef2d04bd8764926a755b04297f8748
#
_cell.length_a   1.000
_cell.length_b   1.000
_cell.length_c   1.000
_cell.angle_alpha   90.00
_cell.angle_beta   90.00
_cell.angle_gamma   90.00
#
_symmetry.space_group_name_H-M   'P 1'
#
loop_
_entity.id
_entity.type
_entity.pdbx_description
1 polymer ?
#
loop_
_entity_poly.entity_id
_entity_poly.type
_entity_poly.pdbx_seq_one_letter_code
_entity_poly.pdbx_strand_id
1 'polypeptide(L)'
;MANYGLTHVRIPVGYWAFCEIEGDPYVQGQQEYLDKAIEWARNAGLKVWIDLHGAPGSQNGFDNSGYRDQYKWLTSNTVDITLTVLELMAKKYGSDQYADVVTSIELLNEPLGPALGMDGIKDFYKRGYDIVRQNAPNLNIVFHDAFQSLNFWNDFFQAPEASLVTLDHHQYQVFSPGENARSIQDHIDVACGIGRATQTENHWRVTGEFSAALTDCTKWLNGVGRGARYDGTFNNNGDTSYYIGSCANRWDISTWTDEERANSRRFVEAQFDAYDQGSVWIFWTYKTENSIEWDFRRLVENGIIPYPLDSRDYPNQCGF
;
A
#
# COMPACT_ATOMS: atom_id res chain seq x y z
N MET A 1 17.65 -4.09 1.39
CA MET A 1 16.42 -4.71 1.94
C MET A 1 16.74 -5.93 2.77
N ALA A 2 17.25 -7.02 2.20
CA ALA A 2 17.54 -8.27 2.95
C ALA A 2 18.41 -8.07 4.17
N ASN A 3 19.45 -7.21 4.10
CA ASN A 3 20.33 -6.91 5.25
C ASN A 3 19.60 -6.25 6.44
N TYR A 4 18.41 -5.71 6.24
CA TYR A 4 17.56 -5.16 7.31
C TYR A 4 16.53 -6.18 7.82
N GLY A 5 16.58 -7.43 7.35
CA GLY A 5 15.64 -8.48 7.78
C GLY A 5 14.33 -8.52 6.97
N LEU A 6 14.20 -7.71 5.91
CA LEU A 6 13.05 -7.77 5.02
C LEU A 6 13.09 -9.04 4.17
N THR A 7 11.94 -9.69 3.99
CA THR A 7 11.80 -10.96 3.26
C THR A 7 11.09 -10.80 1.93
N HIS A 8 10.25 -9.80 1.80
CA HIS A 8 9.42 -9.55 0.62
C HIS A 8 9.54 -8.12 0.12
N VAL A 9 9.24 -7.94 -1.16
CA VAL A 9 9.06 -6.63 -1.78
C VAL A 9 7.78 -6.63 -2.60
N ARG A 10 6.90 -5.66 -2.35
CA ARG A 10 5.74 -5.33 -3.19
C ARG A 10 6.21 -4.37 -4.27
N ILE A 11 5.96 -4.70 -5.53
CA ILE A 11 6.40 -3.90 -6.68
C ILE A 11 5.16 -3.40 -7.42
N PRO A 12 4.82 -2.11 -7.30
CA PRO A 12 3.71 -1.51 -8.01
C PRO A 12 4.02 -1.34 -9.50
N VAL A 13 3.07 -1.68 -10.34
CA VAL A 13 3.15 -1.52 -11.79
C VAL A 13 1.80 -1.12 -12.38
N GLY A 14 1.78 -0.16 -13.29
CA GLY A 14 0.55 0.24 -13.98
C GLY A 14 0.21 -0.68 -15.16
N TYR A 15 -1.07 -0.71 -15.56
CA TYR A 15 -1.55 -1.50 -16.71
C TYR A 15 -0.78 -1.21 -17.99
N TRP A 16 -0.30 0.01 -18.16
CA TRP A 16 0.46 0.46 -19.34
C TRP A 16 1.82 -0.23 -19.51
N ALA A 17 2.29 -0.95 -18.50
CA ALA A 17 3.47 -1.82 -18.63
C ALA A 17 3.20 -3.05 -19.51
N PHE A 18 1.94 -3.44 -19.67
CA PHE A 18 1.51 -4.68 -20.35
C PHE A 18 0.60 -4.43 -21.54
N CYS A 19 -0.15 -3.33 -21.53
CA CYS A 19 -1.13 -3.00 -22.54
C CYS A 19 -1.07 -1.50 -22.87
N GLU A 20 -0.73 -1.18 -24.11
CA GLU A 20 -0.75 0.19 -24.62
C GLU A 20 -2.16 0.55 -25.09
N ILE A 21 -2.67 1.68 -24.63
CA ILE A 21 -3.95 2.24 -25.10
C ILE A 21 -3.64 3.51 -25.90
N GLU A 22 -4.19 3.60 -27.10
CA GLU A 22 -4.00 4.77 -27.95
C GLU A 22 -4.49 6.06 -27.27
N GLY A 23 -3.61 7.04 -27.19
CA GLY A 23 -3.86 8.34 -26.56
C GLY A 23 -3.48 8.44 -25.09
N ASP A 24 -3.06 7.34 -24.47
CA ASP A 24 -2.50 7.38 -23.11
C ASP A 24 -1.13 8.05 -23.07
N PRO A 25 -0.83 8.86 -22.03
CA PRO A 25 0.42 9.62 -21.96
C PRO A 25 1.62 8.83 -21.41
N TYR A 26 1.45 7.55 -21.11
CA TYR A 26 2.45 6.79 -20.36
C TYR A 26 3.61 6.32 -21.24
N VAL A 27 4.81 6.47 -20.70
CA VAL A 27 6.04 5.97 -21.34
C VAL A 27 6.05 4.45 -21.24
N GLN A 28 6.44 3.76 -22.29
CA GLN A 28 6.53 2.31 -22.36
C GLN A 28 7.88 1.79 -21.81
N GLY A 29 7.98 0.49 -21.54
CA GLY A 29 9.21 -0.20 -21.15
C GLY A 29 9.29 -0.61 -19.68
N GLN A 30 8.27 -0.34 -18.86
CA GLN A 30 8.27 -0.67 -17.44
C GLN A 30 8.39 -2.18 -17.18
N GLN A 31 7.82 -3.02 -18.06
CA GLN A 31 7.88 -4.47 -17.90
C GLN A 31 9.33 -5.00 -17.89
N GLU A 32 10.21 -4.41 -18.71
CA GLU A 32 11.64 -4.77 -18.70
C GLU A 32 12.30 -4.48 -17.35
N TYR A 33 11.93 -3.36 -16.71
CA TYR A 33 12.44 -3.02 -15.38
C TYR A 33 11.82 -3.88 -14.28
N LEU A 34 10.55 -4.27 -14.41
CA LEU A 34 9.94 -5.24 -13.52
C LEU A 34 10.68 -6.58 -13.57
N ASP A 35 10.98 -7.08 -14.77
CA ASP A 35 11.76 -8.31 -14.95
C ASP A 35 13.13 -8.23 -14.25
N LYS A 36 13.82 -7.11 -14.42
CA LYS A 36 15.11 -6.85 -13.73
C LYS A 36 14.94 -6.76 -12.21
N ALA A 37 13.88 -6.10 -11.75
CA ALA A 37 13.62 -5.98 -10.31
C ALA A 37 13.35 -7.34 -9.67
N ILE A 38 12.63 -8.23 -10.34
CA ILE A 38 12.40 -9.61 -9.89
C ILE A 38 13.72 -10.38 -9.83
N GLU A 39 14.59 -10.23 -10.83
CA GLU A 39 15.90 -10.86 -10.82
C GLU A 39 16.78 -10.32 -9.68
N TRP A 40 16.79 -9.01 -9.44
CA TRP A 40 17.51 -8.43 -8.31
C TRP A 40 16.97 -8.91 -6.96
N ALA A 41 15.66 -9.06 -6.82
CA ALA A 41 15.03 -9.62 -5.63
C ALA A 41 15.46 -11.07 -5.41
N ARG A 42 15.43 -11.91 -6.47
CA ARG A 42 15.91 -13.31 -6.43
C ARG A 42 17.35 -13.38 -5.95
N ASN A 43 18.24 -12.58 -6.54
CA ASN A 43 19.67 -12.54 -6.20
C ASN A 43 19.93 -12.05 -4.76
N ALA A 44 19.01 -11.24 -4.22
CA ALA A 44 19.07 -10.76 -2.84
C ALA A 44 18.36 -11.68 -1.83
N GLY A 45 17.79 -12.79 -2.27
CA GLY A 45 17.03 -13.73 -1.41
C GLY A 45 15.66 -13.20 -0.98
N LEU A 46 15.13 -12.18 -1.67
CA LEU A 46 13.79 -11.63 -1.42
C LEU A 46 12.73 -12.34 -2.28
N LYS A 47 11.50 -12.36 -1.77
CA LYS A 47 10.31 -12.73 -2.53
C LYS A 47 9.62 -11.49 -3.08
N VAL A 48 8.85 -11.68 -4.15
CA VAL A 48 8.18 -10.59 -4.86
C VAL A 48 6.67 -10.80 -4.84
N TRP A 49 5.97 -9.73 -4.54
CA TRP A 49 4.57 -9.54 -4.76
C TRP A 49 4.40 -8.46 -5.84
N ILE A 50 3.78 -8.81 -6.96
CA ILE A 50 3.52 -7.87 -8.05
C ILE A 50 2.14 -7.26 -7.83
N ASP A 51 2.08 -5.95 -7.75
CA ASP A 51 0.86 -5.19 -7.53
C ASP A 51 0.45 -4.45 -8.80
N LEU A 52 -0.76 -4.74 -9.30
CA LEU A 52 -1.35 -3.93 -10.36
C LEU A 52 -1.86 -2.61 -9.76
N HIS A 53 -1.02 -1.58 -9.81
CA HIS A 53 -1.22 -0.33 -9.07
C HIS A 53 -2.13 0.69 -9.77
N GLY A 54 -2.26 0.60 -11.08
CA GLY A 54 -3.10 1.50 -11.86
C GLY A 54 -3.85 0.78 -12.97
N ALA A 55 -5.16 1.05 -13.08
CA ALA A 55 -6.05 0.52 -14.10
C ALA A 55 -6.50 1.62 -15.08
N PRO A 56 -6.90 1.25 -16.33
CA PRO A 56 -7.41 2.21 -17.30
C PRO A 56 -8.57 3.04 -16.76
N GLY A 57 -8.51 4.34 -16.93
CA GLY A 57 -9.54 5.26 -16.45
C GLY A 57 -9.50 5.58 -14.96
N SER A 58 -8.52 5.04 -14.24
CA SER A 58 -8.29 5.18 -12.80
C SER A 58 -9.38 4.57 -11.91
N GLN A 59 -8.95 3.71 -10.99
CA GLN A 59 -9.79 3.05 -10.00
C GLN A 59 -10.01 3.85 -8.72
N ASN A 60 -9.28 4.94 -8.50
CA ASN A 60 -9.38 5.71 -7.25
C ASN A 60 -9.28 7.23 -7.42
N GLY A 61 -8.92 7.72 -8.60
CA GLY A 61 -8.71 9.14 -8.83
C GLY A 61 -7.49 9.74 -8.13
N PHE A 62 -6.61 8.92 -7.56
CA PHE A 62 -5.37 9.35 -6.95
C PHE A 62 -4.25 9.45 -8.00
N ASP A 63 -3.24 10.28 -7.73
CA ASP A 63 -2.09 10.40 -8.63
C ASP A 63 -1.39 9.05 -8.87
N ASN A 64 -1.39 8.18 -7.87
CA ASN A 64 -0.75 6.88 -7.90
C ASN A 64 -1.36 5.89 -8.91
N SER A 65 -2.62 6.08 -9.31
CA SER A 65 -3.25 5.27 -10.36
C SER A 65 -2.87 5.70 -11.79
N GLY A 66 -2.09 6.78 -11.91
CA GLY A 66 -1.67 7.36 -13.17
C GLY A 66 -2.63 8.41 -13.76
N TYR A 67 -3.86 8.53 -13.28
CA TYR A 67 -4.84 9.50 -13.80
C TYR A 67 -5.69 10.12 -12.69
N ARG A 68 -5.26 11.28 -12.22
CA ARG A 68 -5.88 12.02 -11.10
C ARG A 68 -7.28 12.52 -11.42
N ASP A 69 -8.15 12.56 -10.38
CA ASP A 69 -9.49 13.16 -10.42
C ASP A 69 -10.48 12.48 -11.37
N GLN A 70 -10.19 11.23 -11.77
CA GLN A 70 -11.05 10.44 -12.62
C GLN A 70 -11.41 9.11 -11.95
N TYR A 71 -12.65 8.66 -12.14
CA TYR A 71 -13.20 7.41 -11.61
C TYR A 71 -13.86 6.63 -12.73
N LYS A 72 -13.12 6.36 -13.81
CA LYS A 72 -13.66 5.78 -15.04
C LYS A 72 -13.35 4.30 -15.21
N TRP A 73 -12.70 3.69 -14.22
CA TRP A 73 -12.30 2.29 -14.33
C TRP A 73 -13.47 1.32 -14.56
N LEU A 74 -14.65 1.54 -13.95
CA LEU A 74 -15.83 0.69 -14.16
C LEU A 74 -16.69 1.11 -15.37
N THR A 75 -16.11 1.79 -16.35
CA THR A 75 -16.84 2.26 -17.55
C THR A 75 -16.25 1.66 -18.83
N SER A 76 -17.06 1.56 -19.87
CA SER A 76 -16.64 1.02 -21.18
C SER A 76 -15.98 -0.37 -21.06
N ASN A 77 -14.83 -0.57 -21.68
CA ASN A 77 -14.07 -1.82 -21.68
C ASN A 77 -12.86 -1.81 -20.72
N THR A 78 -12.79 -0.84 -19.81
CA THR A 78 -11.62 -0.67 -18.93
C THR A 78 -11.40 -1.86 -17.99
N VAL A 79 -12.47 -2.46 -17.48
CA VAL A 79 -12.39 -3.69 -16.67
C VAL A 79 -11.84 -4.85 -17.50
N ASP A 80 -12.31 -5.02 -18.74
CA ASP A 80 -11.84 -6.12 -19.60
C ASP A 80 -10.37 -5.96 -19.98
N ILE A 81 -9.89 -4.72 -20.17
CA ILE A 81 -8.47 -4.44 -20.35
C ILE A 81 -7.70 -4.79 -19.07
N THR A 82 -8.19 -4.40 -17.89
CA THR A 82 -7.57 -4.74 -16.61
C THR A 82 -7.45 -6.25 -16.43
N LEU A 83 -8.49 -7.00 -16.75
CA LEU A 83 -8.50 -8.47 -16.69
C LEU A 83 -7.51 -9.09 -17.69
N THR A 84 -7.38 -8.50 -18.89
CA THR A 84 -6.36 -8.91 -19.88
C THR A 84 -4.95 -8.69 -19.33
N VAL A 85 -4.71 -7.58 -18.65
CA VAL A 85 -3.42 -7.32 -17.98
C VAL A 85 -3.15 -8.35 -16.90
N LEU A 86 -4.12 -8.68 -16.06
CA LEU A 86 -3.97 -9.73 -15.04
C LEU A 86 -3.67 -11.10 -15.67
N GLU A 87 -4.28 -11.41 -16.81
CA GLU A 87 -3.98 -12.64 -17.54
C GLU A 87 -2.53 -12.67 -18.04
N LEU A 88 -2.04 -11.57 -18.61
CA LEU A 88 -0.65 -11.45 -19.07
C LEU A 88 0.33 -11.57 -17.91
N MET A 89 0.04 -10.91 -16.77
CA MET A 89 0.84 -11.00 -15.56
C MET A 89 0.88 -12.45 -15.04
N ALA A 90 -0.27 -13.10 -14.92
CA ALA A 90 -0.38 -14.46 -14.39
C ALA A 90 0.33 -15.47 -15.30
N LYS A 91 0.15 -15.40 -16.62
CA LYS A 91 0.84 -16.27 -17.58
C LYS A 91 2.36 -16.12 -17.51
N LYS A 92 2.88 -14.92 -17.38
CA LYS A 92 4.31 -14.69 -17.35
C LYS A 92 4.89 -15.01 -15.97
N TYR A 93 4.42 -14.33 -14.94
CA TYR A 93 5.03 -14.38 -13.61
C TYR A 93 4.54 -15.55 -12.74
N GLY A 94 3.46 -16.22 -13.13
CA GLY A 94 3.01 -17.46 -12.53
C GLY A 94 3.67 -18.71 -13.11
N SER A 95 4.55 -18.57 -14.11
CA SER A 95 5.27 -19.68 -14.72
C SER A 95 6.39 -20.24 -13.81
N ASP A 96 6.83 -21.46 -14.09
CA ASP A 96 7.91 -22.13 -13.34
C ASP A 96 9.21 -21.31 -13.30
N GLN A 97 9.44 -20.45 -14.30
CA GLN A 97 10.60 -19.56 -14.35
C GLN A 97 10.67 -18.59 -13.17
N TYR A 98 9.52 -18.23 -12.59
CA TYR A 98 9.42 -17.25 -11.51
C TYR A 98 8.95 -17.85 -10.18
N ALA A 99 8.64 -19.14 -10.14
CA ALA A 99 8.05 -19.82 -8.99
C ALA A 99 8.94 -19.79 -7.72
N ASP A 100 10.24 -19.60 -7.89
CA ASP A 100 11.20 -19.46 -6.79
C ASP A 100 11.19 -18.06 -6.14
N VAL A 101 10.64 -17.04 -6.80
CA VAL A 101 10.75 -15.65 -6.36
C VAL A 101 9.41 -14.92 -6.30
N VAL A 102 8.52 -15.08 -7.29
CA VAL A 102 7.20 -14.43 -7.27
C VAL A 102 6.23 -15.28 -6.46
N THR A 103 5.69 -14.70 -5.40
CA THR A 103 4.77 -15.38 -4.47
C THR A 103 3.33 -14.95 -4.62
N SER A 104 3.11 -13.71 -5.08
CA SER A 104 1.78 -13.11 -5.08
C SER A 104 1.57 -12.17 -6.27
N ILE A 105 0.32 -12.10 -6.72
CA ILE A 105 -0.20 -11.06 -7.61
C ILE A 105 -1.37 -10.37 -6.91
N GLU A 106 -1.33 -9.06 -6.83
CA GLU A 106 -2.46 -8.25 -6.40
C GLU A 106 -3.34 -7.87 -7.58
N LEU A 107 -4.65 -8.10 -7.43
CA LEU A 107 -5.62 -7.89 -8.50
C LEU A 107 -5.75 -6.43 -8.90
N LEU A 108 -5.77 -5.52 -7.93
CA LEU A 108 -5.78 -4.07 -8.17
C LEU A 108 -5.56 -3.32 -6.85
N ASN A 109 -4.61 -2.39 -6.87
CA ASN A 109 -4.35 -1.46 -5.77
C ASN A 109 -5.53 -0.50 -5.54
N GLU A 110 -5.98 -0.36 -4.32
CA GLU A 110 -6.84 0.73 -3.82
C GLU A 110 -8.05 1.10 -4.70
N PRO A 111 -8.90 0.18 -5.15
CA PRO A 111 -10.13 0.60 -5.80
C PRO A 111 -11.01 1.34 -4.78
N LEU A 112 -11.44 2.57 -5.12
CA LEU A 112 -12.15 3.44 -4.18
C LEU A 112 -13.63 3.04 -4.07
N GLY A 113 -13.92 2.05 -3.22
CA GLY A 113 -15.25 1.50 -3.01
C GLY A 113 -16.34 2.54 -2.78
N PRO A 114 -16.13 3.56 -1.92
CA PRO A 114 -17.10 4.64 -1.72
C PRO A 114 -17.49 5.42 -2.97
N ALA A 115 -16.59 5.55 -3.96
CA ALA A 115 -16.87 6.27 -5.21
C ALA A 115 -17.36 5.36 -6.34
N LEU A 116 -16.86 4.12 -6.41
CA LEU A 116 -17.12 3.19 -7.51
C LEU A 116 -18.36 2.30 -7.28
N GLY A 117 -18.68 2.05 -6.01
CA GLY A 117 -19.66 1.04 -5.63
C GLY A 117 -19.07 -0.37 -5.58
N MET A 118 -19.56 -1.17 -4.62
CA MET A 118 -18.94 -2.47 -4.30
C MET A 118 -19.31 -3.59 -5.26
N ASP A 119 -20.44 -3.52 -5.94
CA ASP A 119 -20.87 -4.61 -6.83
C ASP A 119 -19.91 -4.81 -8.01
N GLY A 120 -19.50 -3.71 -8.66
CA GLY A 120 -18.53 -3.75 -9.75
C GLY A 120 -17.14 -4.23 -9.29
N ILE A 121 -16.70 -3.82 -8.09
CA ILE A 121 -15.43 -4.26 -7.52
C ILE A 121 -15.48 -5.76 -7.19
N LYS A 122 -16.56 -6.23 -6.58
CA LYS A 122 -16.73 -7.67 -6.27
C LYS A 122 -16.78 -8.54 -7.53
N ASP A 123 -17.48 -8.07 -8.59
CA ASP A 123 -17.49 -8.76 -9.88
C ASP A 123 -16.09 -8.84 -10.48
N PHE A 124 -15.38 -7.73 -10.51
CA PHE A 124 -13.99 -7.69 -10.97
C PHE A 124 -13.09 -8.64 -10.17
N TYR A 125 -13.18 -8.66 -8.85
CA TYR A 125 -12.36 -9.55 -8.01
C TYR A 125 -12.62 -11.02 -8.33
N LYS A 126 -13.88 -11.43 -8.51
CA LYS A 126 -14.22 -12.81 -8.88
C LYS A 126 -13.63 -13.17 -10.24
N ARG A 127 -13.83 -12.34 -11.25
CA ARG A 127 -13.29 -12.56 -12.60
C ARG A 127 -11.76 -12.55 -12.61
N GLY A 128 -11.13 -11.63 -11.88
CA GLY A 128 -9.69 -11.55 -11.72
C GLY A 128 -9.11 -12.78 -11.01
N TYR A 129 -9.77 -13.24 -9.94
CA TYR A 129 -9.41 -14.48 -9.27
C TYR A 129 -9.43 -15.67 -10.22
N ASP A 130 -10.51 -15.85 -10.96
CA ASP A 130 -10.64 -16.98 -11.91
C ASP A 130 -9.54 -16.95 -12.98
N ILE A 131 -9.24 -15.78 -13.54
CA ILE A 131 -8.20 -15.60 -14.55
C ILE A 131 -6.81 -15.91 -13.96
N VAL A 132 -6.47 -15.35 -12.82
CA VAL A 132 -5.16 -15.58 -12.21
C VAL A 132 -5.03 -17.03 -11.77
N ARG A 133 -6.04 -17.61 -11.15
CA ARG A 133 -6.02 -19.01 -10.69
C ARG A 133 -5.89 -20.00 -11.84
N GLN A 134 -6.54 -19.74 -12.98
CA GLN A 134 -6.43 -20.58 -14.18
C GLN A 134 -5.01 -20.57 -14.77
N ASN A 135 -4.31 -19.44 -14.75
CA ASN A 135 -3.01 -19.26 -15.39
C ASN A 135 -1.82 -19.43 -14.42
N ALA A 136 -2.06 -19.28 -13.11
CA ALA A 136 -1.06 -19.34 -12.04
C ALA A 136 -1.64 -20.05 -10.80
N PRO A 137 -1.86 -21.35 -10.84
CA PRO A 137 -2.63 -22.08 -9.81
C PRO A 137 -2.01 -22.05 -8.42
N ASN A 138 -0.72 -21.82 -8.31
CA ASN A 138 0.03 -21.85 -7.04
C ASN A 138 0.35 -20.48 -6.48
N LEU A 139 0.06 -19.40 -7.21
CA LEU A 139 0.29 -18.04 -6.67
C LEU A 139 -0.77 -17.66 -5.64
N ASN A 140 -0.33 -16.93 -4.62
CA ASN A 140 -1.25 -16.23 -3.75
C ASN A 140 -1.87 -15.04 -4.49
N ILE A 141 -3.18 -14.89 -4.37
CA ILE A 141 -3.94 -13.79 -4.98
C ILE A 141 -4.27 -12.80 -3.89
N VAL A 142 -3.86 -11.56 -4.09
CA VAL A 142 -4.11 -10.47 -3.15
C VAL A 142 -5.22 -9.58 -3.68
N PHE A 143 -6.13 -9.17 -2.82
CA PHE A 143 -7.16 -8.18 -3.13
C PHE A 143 -7.23 -7.13 -2.03
N HIS A 144 -7.35 -5.88 -2.42
CA HIS A 144 -7.41 -4.74 -1.50
C HIS A 144 -8.79 -4.62 -0.86
N ASP A 145 -8.87 -4.09 0.36
CA ASP A 145 -10.12 -3.92 1.12
C ASP A 145 -11.10 -2.90 0.54
N ALA A 146 -10.72 -2.18 -0.50
CA ALA A 146 -11.50 -1.14 -1.16
C ALA A 146 -12.01 -0.05 -0.19
N PHE A 147 -11.23 0.24 0.85
CA PHE A 147 -11.54 1.19 1.91
C PHE A 147 -12.87 0.88 2.64
N GLN A 148 -13.19 -0.41 2.76
CA GLN A 148 -14.32 -0.86 3.55
C GLN A 148 -13.92 -1.05 5.02
N SER A 149 -14.93 -1.10 5.88
CA SER A 149 -14.68 -1.42 7.29
C SER A 149 -14.11 -2.82 7.44
N LEU A 150 -13.30 -3.01 8.48
CA LEU A 150 -12.80 -4.32 8.88
C LEU A 150 -13.98 -5.30 9.00
N ASN A 151 -13.78 -6.55 8.62
CA ASN A 151 -14.79 -7.61 8.52
C ASN A 151 -15.80 -7.50 7.36
N PHE A 152 -15.79 -6.45 6.55
CA PHE A 152 -16.70 -6.34 5.39
C PHE A 152 -16.55 -7.52 4.41
N TRP A 153 -15.35 -8.08 4.30
CA TRP A 153 -15.00 -9.14 3.37
C TRP A 153 -15.12 -10.55 3.94
N ASN A 154 -15.55 -10.71 5.21
CA ASN A 154 -15.55 -12.01 5.90
C ASN A 154 -16.34 -13.12 5.19
N ASP A 155 -17.34 -12.77 4.39
CA ASP A 155 -18.14 -13.72 3.61
C ASP A 155 -17.76 -13.80 2.13
N PHE A 156 -16.64 -13.15 1.74
CA PHE A 156 -16.17 -13.10 0.35
C PHE A 156 -14.89 -13.94 0.19
N PHE A 157 -14.73 -14.65 -0.91
CA PHE A 157 -13.56 -15.50 -1.19
C PHE A 157 -13.23 -16.51 -0.08
N GLN A 158 -14.24 -17.17 0.47
CA GLN A 158 -14.05 -18.19 1.49
C GLN A 158 -13.86 -19.60 0.88
N ALA A 159 -13.15 -20.47 1.62
CA ALA A 159 -13.06 -21.88 1.26
C ALA A 159 -14.45 -22.55 1.34
N PRO A 160 -14.81 -23.49 0.44
CA PRO A 160 -13.96 -24.07 -0.63
C PRO A 160 -13.95 -23.29 -1.96
N GLU A 161 -14.70 -22.20 -2.07
CA GLU A 161 -14.89 -21.45 -3.32
C GLU A 161 -13.61 -20.72 -3.76
N ALA A 162 -12.80 -20.28 -2.80
CA ALA A 162 -11.51 -19.64 -3.06
C ALA A 162 -10.42 -20.19 -2.15
N SER A 163 -9.18 -20.18 -2.64
CA SER A 163 -8.00 -20.62 -1.90
C SER A 163 -6.77 -19.79 -2.26
N LEU A 164 -5.78 -19.76 -1.38
CA LEU A 164 -4.57 -18.95 -1.55
C LEU A 164 -4.92 -17.48 -1.85
N VAL A 165 -5.74 -16.89 -0.98
CA VAL A 165 -6.21 -15.52 -1.09
C VAL A 165 -5.81 -14.75 0.16
N THR A 166 -5.33 -13.53 -0.02
CA THR A 166 -4.94 -12.61 1.05
C THR A 166 -5.67 -11.27 0.87
N LEU A 167 -6.24 -10.78 1.96
CA LEU A 167 -6.83 -9.44 2.03
C LEU A 167 -5.75 -8.42 2.38
N ASP A 168 -5.67 -7.36 1.58
CA ASP A 168 -4.73 -6.26 1.79
C ASP A 168 -5.41 -5.05 2.42
N HIS A 169 -4.77 -4.51 3.45
CA HIS A 169 -5.16 -3.27 4.12
C HIS A 169 -4.07 -2.22 3.99
N HIS A 170 -4.45 -0.98 3.71
CA HIS A 170 -3.55 0.17 3.76
C HIS A 170 -3.90 1.03 4.98
N GLN A 171 -2.88 1.32 5.81
CA GLN A 171 -3.09 1.97 7.10
C GLN A 171 -2.28 3.27 7.21
N TYR A 172 -2.95 4.35 6.89
CA TYR A 172 -2.41 5.71 7.02
C TYR A 172 -3.27 6.56 7.96
N GLN A 173 -2.64 7.53 8.61
CA GLN A 173 -3.32 8.40 9.57
C GLN A 173 -3.00 9.88 9.32
N VAL A 174 -2.98 10.29 8.02
CA VAL A 174 -2.58 11.65 7.61
C VAL A 174 -3.47 12.28 6.54
N PHE A 175 -4.51 11.58 6.08
CA PHE A 175 -5.33 12.03 4.95
C PHE A 175 -6.59 12.81 5.33
N SER A 176 -6.74 13.18 6.60
CA SER A 176 -7.78 14.11 7.05
C SER A 176 -7.21 15.13 8.05
N PRO A 177 -7.84 16.31 8.20
CA PRO A 177 -7.42 17.28 9.22
C PRO A 177 -7.47 16.71 10.65
N GLY A 178 -8.47 15.87 10.95
CA GLY A 178 -8.60 15.20 12.24
C GLY A 178 -7.47 14.22 12.53
N GLU A 179 -6.99 13.49 11.52
CA GLU A 179 -5.83 12.59 11.64
C GLU A 179 -4.55 13.38 11.91
N ASN A 180 -4.29 14.42 11.13
CA ASN A 180 -3.12 15.29 11.32
C ASN A 180 -3.10 16.02 12.69
N ALA A 181 -4.26 16.19 13.33
CA ALA A 181 -4.38 16.83 14.63
C ALA A 181 -4.31 15.86 15.83
N ARG A 182 -4.18 14.55 15.60
CA ARG A 182 -4.07 13.55 16.67
C ARG A 182 -2.82 13.77 17.50
N SER A 183 -2.95 13.53 18.82
CA SER A 183 -1.76 13.36 19.66
C SER A 183 -1.03 12.06 19.27
N ILE A 184 0.23 11.97 19.66
CA ILE A 184 0.99 10.71 19.43
C ILE A 184 0.32 9.50 20.08
N GLN A 185 -0.31 9.68 21.26
CA GLN A 185 -1.03 8.59 21.90
C GLN A 185 -2.27 8.18 21.13
N ASP A 186 -3.02 9.12 20.54
CA ASP A 186 -4.18 8.81 19.71
C ASP A 186 -3.76 8.06 18.44
N HIS A 187 -2.63 8.40 17.82
CA HIS A 187 -2.08 7.64 16.69
C HIS A 187 -1.75 6.20 17.08
N ILE A 188 -1.12 6.00 18.23
CA ILE A 188 -0.78 4.67 18.77
C ILE A 188 -2.05 3.88 19.07
N ASP A 189 -3.03 4.49 19.74
CA ASP A 189 -4.28 3.83 20.12
C ASP A 189 -5.08 3.39 18.89
N VAL A 190 -5.06 4.18 17.81
CA VAL A 190 -5.67 3.80 16.53
C VAL A 190 -4.94 2.60 15.90
N ALA A 191 -3.62 2.62 15.83
CA ALA A 191 -2.84 1.50 15.29
C ALA A 191 -3.11 0.20 16.09
N CYS A 192 -3.07 0.28 17.43
CA CYS A 192 -3.37 -0.85 18.30
C CYS A 192 -4.83 -1.34 18.14
N GLY A 193 -5.77 -0.41 17.95
CA GLY A 193 -7.18 -0.72 17.68
C GLY A 193 -7.36 -1.52 16.40
N ILE A 194 -6.67 -1.13 15.33
CA ILE A 194 -6.64 -1.84 14.06
C ILE A 194 -6.07 -3.25 14.25
N GLY A 195 -4.92 -3.40 14.91
CA GLY A 195 -4.32 -4.70 15.17
C GLY A 195 -5.25 -5.66 15.93
N ARG A 196 -6.06 -5.15 16.87
CA ARG A 196 -7.08 -5.96 17.55
C ARG A 196 -8.26 -6.31 16.65
N ALA A 197 -8.73 -5.36 15.87
CA ALA A 197 -9.91 -5.55 15.03
C ALA A 197 -9.64 -6.52 13.86
N THR A 198 -8.46 -6.46 13.24
CA THR A 198 -8.08 -7.37 12.15
C THR A 198 -8.01 -8.84 12.57
N GLN A 199 -7.84 -9.14 13.87
CA GLN A 199 -7.87 -10.53 14.36
C GLN A 199 -9.24 -11.21 14.20
N THR A 200 -10.30 -10.45 13.96
CA THR A 200 -11.66 -10.97 13.74
C THR A 200 -11.98 -11.23 12.28
N GLU A 201 -11.05 -11.00 11.38
CA GLU A 201 -11.20 -11.25 9.95
C GLU A 201 -10.93 -12.72 9.61
N ASN A 202 -11.69 -13.24 8.65
CA ASN A 202 -11.62 -14.64 8.23
C ASN A 202 -10.54 -14.94 7.18
N HIS A 203 -9.89 -13.90 6.64
CA HIS A 203 -8.86 -14.03 5.61
C HIS A 203 -7.45 -14.12 6.21
N TRP A 204 -6.53 -14.72 5.47
CA TRP A 204 -5.15 -14.30 5.55
C TRP A 204 -5.09 -12.83 5.14
N ARG A 205 -4.34 -12.05 5.89
CA ARG A 205 -4.31 -10.61 5.70
C ARG A 205 -2.90 -10.06 5.74
N VAL A 206 -2.74 -8.91 5.15
CA VAL A 206 -1.50 -8.14 5.15
C VAL A 206 -1.83 -6.66 5.34
N THR A 207 -0.98 -5.93 6.04
CA THR A 207 -0.96 -4.47 5.93
C THR A 207 0.06 -4.12 4.85
N GLY A 208 -0.41 -4.01 3.60
CA GLY A 208 0.44 -3.87 2.40
C GLY A 208 1.02 -2.48 2.22
N GLU A 209 0.43 -1.49 2.89
CA GLU A 209 0.99 -0.14 2.95
C GLU A 209 0.75 0.52 4.31
N PHE A 210 1.81 1.06 4.91
CA PHE A 210 1.81 2.00 6.03
C PHE A 210 3.15 2.72 6.09
N SER A 211 3.25 3.79 6.87
CA SER A 211 4.47 4.59 6.98
C SER A 211 4.69 5.10 8.40
N ALA A 212 5.80 5.83 8.63
CA ALA A 212 6.05 6.54 9.86
C ALA A 212 5.44 7.96 9.89
N ALA A 213 4.64 8.31 8.87
CA ALA A 213 4.12 9.67 8.73
C ALA A 213 3.07 9.99 9.79
N LEU A 214 3.31 11.07 10.49
CA LEU A 214 2.39 11.71 11.46
C LEU A 214 1.75 12.97 10.87
N THR A 215 2.22 13.40 9.70
CA THR A 215 1.71 14.57 8.98
C THR A 215 1.67 14.30 7.47
N ASP A 216 0.88 15.06 6.74
CA ASP A 216 0.85 15.03 5.27
C ASP A 216 1.79 16.06 4.61
N CYS A 217 2.86 16.45 5.30
CA CYS A 217 3.81 17.47 4.84
C CYS A 217 4.71 17.02 3.68
N THR A 218 4.70 15.74 3.32
CA THR A 218 5.46 15.23 2.18
C THR A 218 5.01 15.90 0.89
N LYS A 219 5.97 16.47 0.18
CA LYS A 219 5.71 17.21 -1.07
C LYS A 219 4.95 16.32 -2.07
N TRP A 220 3.84 16.84 -2.58
CA TRP A 220 2.94 16.22 -3.55
C TRP A 220 2.14 14.99 -3.06
N LEU A 221 2.21 14.66 -1.78
CA LEU A 221 1.45 13.54 -1.22
C LEU A 221 -0.06 13.65 -1.49
N ASN A 222 -0.61 14.85 -1.44
CA ASN A 222 -2.01 15.14 -1.71
C ASN A 222 -2.30 15.47 -3.19
N GLY A 223 -1.29 15.37 -4.05
CA GLY A 223 -1.33 15.78 -5.45
C GLY A 223 -0.62 17.10 -5.71
N VAL A 224 -0.07 17.23 -6.92
CA VAL A 224 0.67 18.44 -7.33
C VAL A 224 -0.21 19.67 -7.20
N GLY A 225 0.27 20.66 -6.45
CA GLY A 225 -0.40 21.96 -6.26
C GLY A 225 -1.50 21.98 -5.19
N ARG A 226 -1.72 20.89 -4.44
CA ARG A 226 -2.81 20.80 -3.44
C ARG A 226 -2.42 21.20 -2.02
N GLY A 227 -1.12 21.35 -1.72
CA GLY A 227 -0.65 21.68 -0.37
C GLY A 227 -0.79 20.53 0.63
N ALA A 228 -0.70 20.87 1.91
CA ALA A 228 -0.80 19.95 3.03
C ALA A 228 -1.90 20.37 4.02
N ARG A 229 -2.58 19.36 4.61
CA ARG A 229 -3.59 19.61 5.65
C ARG A 229 -2.96 20.13 6.92
N TYR A 230 -1.80 19.62 7.27
CA TYR A 230 -1.09 19.95 8.49
C TYR A 230 -0.75 21.43 8.59
N ASP A 231 -0.31 22.07 7.51
CA ASP A 231 0.02 23.50 7.51
C ASP A 231 -1.13 24.42 7.01
N GLY A 232 -2.31 23.83 6.76
CA GLY A 232 -3.50 24.59 6.36
C GLY A 232 -3.48 25.08 4.91
N THR A 233 -2.54 24.62 4.09
CA THR A 233 -2.44 24.99 2.66
C THR A 233 -3.22 24.06 1.73
N PHE A 234 -3.77 22.96 2.25
CA PHE A 234 -4.53 22.02 1.46
C PHE A 234 -5.76 22.66 0.83
N ASN A 235 -5.91 22.45 -0.47
CA ASN A 235 -7.10 22.82 -1.23
C ASN A 235 -7.32 21.82 -2.37
N ASN A 236 -8.46 21.16 -2.33
CA ASN A 236 -8.92 20.25 -3.37
C ASN A 236 -10.36 20.59 -3.75
N ASN A 237 -10.54 21.45 -4.77
CA ASN A 237 -11.86 21.85 -5.28
C ASN A 237 -12.80 22.40 -4.20
N GLY A 238 -12.24 23.16 -3.24
CA GLY A 238 -13.01 23.78 -2.14
C GLY A 238 -13.02 22.94 -0.85
N ASP A 239 -12.55 21.72 -0.86
CA ASP A 239 -12.17 21.01 0.37
C ASP A 239 -10.85 21.59 0.90
N THR A 240 -10.90 22.19 2.08
CA THR A 240 -9.80 22.93 2.68
C THR A 240 -9.50 22.43 4.09
N SER A 241 -8.33 22.78 4.60
CA SER A 241 -7.90 22.47 5.97
C SER A 241 -7.64 23.73 6.79
N TYR A 242 -7.36 23.54 8.06
CA TYR A 242 -6.92 24.60 8.98
C TYR A 242 -5.47 24.32 9.41
N TYR A 243 -4.78 25.39 9.84
CA TYR A 243 -3.41 25.29 10.31
C TYR A 243 -3.32 24.50 11.64
N ILE A 244 -2.51 23.44 11.66
CA ILE A 244 -2.20 22.61 12.82
C ILE A 244 -0.75 22.88 13.25
N GLY A 245 0.17 22.88 12.28
CA GLY A 245 1.59 23.07 12.51
C GLY A 245 2.34 23.38 11.22
N SER A 246 3.65 23.57 11.31
CA SER A 246 4.48 23.92 10.16
C SER A 246 5.05 22.69 9.45
N CYS A 247 4.93 22.64 8.14
CA CYS A 247 5.61 21.68 7.29
C CYS A 247 7.09 22.01 7.01
N ALA A 248 7.58 23.16 7.48
CA ALA A 248 8.95 23.56 7.25
C ALA A 248 9.94 22.54 7.84
N ASN A 249 10.86 22.06 7.01
CA ASN A 249 11.92 21.11 7.39
C ASN A 249 11.47 19.72 7.90
N ARG A 250 10.18 19.37 7.81
CA ARG A 250 9.70 18.04 8.22
C ARG A 250 10.40 16.87 7.47
N TRP A 251 10.87 17.13 6.27
CA TRP A 251 11.63 16.18 5.45
C TRP A 251 13.09 15.96 5.89
N ASP A 252 13.64 16.86 6.76
CA ASP A 252 15.02 16.81 7.24
C ASP A 252 15.08 16.34 8.69
N ILE A 253 15.41 15.07 8.89
CA ILE A 253 15.48 14.45 10.21
C ILE A 253 16.54 15.10 11.11
N SER A 254 17.53 15.82 10.56
CA SER A 254 18.52 16.55 11.36
C SER A 254 17.93 17.70 12.16
N THR A 255 16.75 18.18 11.75
CA THR A 255 16.01 19.25 12.42
C THR A 255 15.02 18.74 13.48
N TRP A 256 14.79 17.43 13.54
CA TRP A 256 13.85 16.85 14.49
C TRP A 256 14.39 16.91 15.91
N THR A 257 13.54 17.33 16.82
CA THR A 257 13.82 17.27 18.26
C THR A 257 13.90 15.81 18.75
N ASP A 258 14.48 15.61 19.93
CA ASP A 258 14.52 14.29 20.57
C ASP A 258 13.10 13.76 20.84
N GLU A 259 12.14 14.65 21.16
CA GLU A 259 10.73 14.29 21.36
C GLU A 259 10.09 13.82 20.05
N GLU A 260 10.30 14.50 18.93
CA GLU A 260 9.78 14.11 17.62
C GLU A 260 10.35 12.74 17.19
N ARG A 261 11.64 12.52 17.43
CA ARG A 261 12.29 11.23 17.16
C ARG A 261 11.70 10.11 18.03
N ALA A 262 11.54 10.35 19.33
CA ALA A 262 10.93 9.40 20.26
C ALA A 262 9.48 9.09 19.89
N ASN A 263 8.69 10.10 19.53
CA ASN A 263 7.31 9.94 19.12
C ASN A 263 7.18 9.14 17.81
N SER A 264 8.00 9.42 16.81
CA SER A 264 8.03 8.64 15.57
C SER A 264 8.45 7.19 15.82
N ARG A 265 9.44 6.96 16.69
CA ARG A 265 9.86 5.62 17.11
C ARG A 265 8.72 4.86 17.79
N ARG A 266 8.05 5.48 18.77
CA ARG A 266 6.89 4.89 19.46
C ARG A 266 5.78 4.50 18.49
N PHE A 267 5.47 5.38 17.53
CA PHE A 267 4.43 5.13 16.53
C PHE A 267 4.78 3.95 15.62
N VAL A 268 6.01 3.90 15.13
CA VAL A 268 6.47 2.79 14.28
C VAL A 268 6.45 1.46 15.04
N GLU A 269 6.94 1.42 16.27
CA GLU A 269 6.93 0.20 17.09
C GLU A 269 5.51 -0.29 17.38
N ALA A 270 4.59 0.63 17.68
CA ALA A 270 3.18 0.28 17.89
C ALA A 270 2.52 -0.28 16.61
N GLN A 271 2.84 0.29 15.43
CA GLN A 271 2.37 -0.24 14.15
C GLN A 271 2.94 -1.63 13.86
N PHE A 272 4.22 -1.84 14.11
CA PHE A 272 4.84 -3.16 13.93
C PHE A 272 4.17 -4.21 14.82
N ASP A 273 3.97 -3.91 16.12
CA ASP A 273 3.29 -4.81 17.04
C ASP A 273 1.83 -5.07 16.62
N ALA A 274 1.12 -4.03 16.17
CA ALA A 274 -0.27 -4.13 15.76
C ALA A 274 -0.46 -4.92 14.47
N TYR A 275 0.37 -4.66 13.45
CA TYR A 275 0.20 -5.23 12.11
C TYR A 275 0.84 -6.62 11.99
N ASP A 276 1.66 -7.03 12.97
CA ASP A 276 2.20 -8.39 13.08
C ASP A 276 1.26 -9.38 13.79
N GLN A 277 0.09 -8.93 14.28
CA GLN A 277 -0.87 -9.76 15.00
C GLN A 277 -1.58 -10.79 14.10
N GLY A 278 -0.90 -11.92 13.82
CA GLY A 278 -1.40 -12.97 12.93
C GLY A 278 -1.50 -12.54 11.47
N SER A 279 -0.68 -11.59 11.08
CA SER A 279 -0.60 -10.96 9.78
C SER A 279 0.87 -10.75 9.38
N VAL A 280 1.10 -10.10 8.27
CA VAL A 280 2.40 -9.58 7.82
C VAL A 280 2.23 -8.12 7.41
N TRP A 281 3.34 -7.42 7.26
CA TRP A 281 3.30 -6.02 6.87
C TRP A 281 4.34 -5.69 5.81
N ILE A 282 4.06 -4.65 5.00
CA ILE A 282 4.96 -4.07 4.01
C ILE A 282 4.97 -2.55 4.22
N PHE A 283 6.14 -2.00 4.48
CA PHE A 283 6.31 -0.57 4.73
C PHE A 283 6.35 0.22 3.40
N TRP A 284 5.59 1.28 3.30
CA TRP A 284 5.62 2.21 2.18
C TRP A 284 6.42 3.46 2.51
N THR A 285 7.63 3.62 2.01
CA THR A 285 8.29 2.80 1.00
C THR A 285 9.77 2.58 1.38
N TYR A 286 10.50 1.76 0.65
CA TYR A 286 11.89 1.44 1.02
C TYR A 286 12.83 2.64 0.94
N LYS A 287 12.65 3.50 -0.10
CA LYS A 287 13.52 4.65 -0.36
C LYS A 287 12.75 5.75 -1.07
N THR A 288 12.92 6.99 -0.61
CA THR A 288 12.38 8.19 -1.25
C THR A 288 13.52 9.12 -1.68
N GLU A 289 13.19 10.13 -2.50
CA GLU A 289 14.15 11.19 -2.84
C GLU A 289 14.35 12.13 -1.64
N ASN A 290 13.26 12.60 -1.04
CA ASN A 290 13.31 13.58 0.05
C ASN A 290 12.06 13.57 0.95
N SER A 291 11.73 12.41 1.52
CA SER A 291 10.63 12.29 2.48
C SER A 291 10.99 11.29 3.56
N ILE A 292 11.48 11.77 4.71
CA ILE A 292 12.00 10.90 5.78
C ILE A 292 10.92 9.99 6.35
N GLU A 293 9.70 10.49 6.59
CA GLU A 293 8.61 9.73 7.22
C GLU A 293 8.13 8.54 6.36
N TRP A 294 8.53 8.50 5.09
CA TRP A 294 8.18 7.47 4.10
C TRP A 294 9.40 6.64 3.63
N ASP A 295 10.59 6.88 4.19
CA ASP A 295 11.85 6.25 3.76
C ASP A 295 12.33 5.23 4.81
N PHE A 296 11.96 3.96 4.60
CA PHE A 296 12.33 2.87 5.50
C PHE A 296 13.83 2.85 5.80
N ARG A 297 14.66 2.93 4.75
CA ARG A 297 16.11 2.83 4.90
C ARG A 297 16.67 3.95 5.77
N ARG A 298 16.29 5.20 5.48
CA ARG A 298 16.76 6.36 6.27
C ARG A 298 16.20 6.35 7.69
N LEU A 299 14.99 5.85 7.90
CA LEU A 299 14.41 5.69 9.23
C LEU A 299 15.18 4.67 10.06
N VAL A 300 15.62 3.53 9.47
CA VAL A 300 16.52 2.57 10.15
C VAL A 300 17.86 3.20 10.45
N GLU A 301 18.49 3.86 9.48
CA GLU A 301 19.80 4.52 9.61
C GLU A 301 19.81 5.61 10.70
N ASN A 302 18.65 6.17 11.03
CA ASN A 302 18.48 7.22 12.05
C ASN A 302 17.81 6.71 13.35
N GLY A 303 17.62 5.40 13.51
CA GLY A 303 17.09 4.79 14.73
C GLY A 303 15.59 5.01 14.98
N ILE A 304 14.84 5.42 13.97
CA ILE A 304 13.37 5.55 14.07
C ILE A 304 12.69 4.21 13.81
N ILE A 305 13.11 3.44 12.82
CA ILE A 305 12.72 2.05 12.68
C ILE A 305 13.70 1.19 13.47
N PRO A 306 13.23 0.24 14.30
CA PRO A 306 14.12 -0.65 15.07
C PRO A 306 15.01 -1.49 14.16
N TYR A 307 16.23 -1.76 14.64
CA TYR A 307 17.11 -2.74 14.05
C TYR A 307 17.91 -3.48 15.16
N PRO A 308 17.73 -4.80 15.32
CA PRO A 308 16.84 -5.68 14.54
C PRO A 308 15.37 -5.25 14.58
N LEU A 309 14.55 -5.69 13.58
CA LEU A 309 13.17 -5.25 13.41
C LEU A 309 12.23 -5.67 14.56
N ASP A 310 12.60 -6.67 15.33
CA ASP A 310 11.90 -7.18 16.51
C ASP A 310 12.33 -6.51 17.83
N SER A 311 13.32 -5.63 17.80
CA SER A 311 13.70 -4.85 18.99
C SER A 311 12.66 -3.77 19.31
N ARG A 312 12.49 -3.47 20.60
CA ARG A 312 11.53 -2.44 21.07
C ARG A 312 12.16 -1.59 22.16
N ASP A 313 12.17 -0.28 21.95
CA ASP A 313 12.48 0.71 22.98
C ASP A 313 11.23 1.04 23.81
N TYR A 314 10.05 0.85 23.22
CA TYR A 314 8.74 1.12 23.82
C TYR A 314 7.84 -0.12 23.75
N PRO A 315 8.14 -1.20 24.49
CA PRO A 315 7.39 -2.45 24.44
C PRO A 315 5.99 -2.33 25.05
N ASN A 316 5.10 -3.22 24.63
CA ASN A 316 3.73 -3.38 25.19
C ASN A 316 2.81 -2.17 25.03
N GLN A 317 3.04 -1.29 24.06
CA GLN A 317 2.17 -0.13 23.84
C GLN A 317 0.72 -0.53 23.48
N CYS A 318 0.53 -1.66 22.79
CA CYS A 318 -0.79 -2.16 22.38
C CYS A 318 -1.40 -3.16 23.39
N GLY A 319 -0.64 -3.64 24.36
CA GLY A 319 -1.11 -4.59 25.36
C GLY A 319 -1.30 -6.03 24.84
N PHE A 320 -0.58 -6.42 23.76
CA PHE A 320 -0.45 -7.79 23.29
C PHE A 320 1.02 -8.21 23.21
#